data_c69278145e4000f888f62b3d8be5aac1
#
_entry.id   c69278145e4000f888f62b3d8be5aac1
#
_cell.length_a   1.000
_cell.length_b   1.000
_cell.length_c   1.000
_cell.angle_alpha   90.00
_cell.angle_beta   90.00
_cell.angle_gamma   90.00
#
_symmetry.space_group_name_H-M   'P 1'
#
loop_
_entity.id
_entity.type
_entity.pdbx_description
1 polymer ?
#
loop_
_entity_poly.entity_id
_entity_poly.type
_entity_poly.pdbx_seq_one_letter_code
_entity_poly.pdbx_strand_id
1 'polypeptide(L)'
;MKAFSKILCPVDFSPCSRLTAHYARQLAQACASQLIFLHVKPVVTEIYETMVPELAAYVSRNDQSLNEVFNDFAGDWAGKHEKIIAGGLPHEEILRLAEQTQADVIVMGAKGLSRVERYLLGGTTEKVVRRARCAVLTVHDGDPHLPAENILFPTDLSDYAHRTWPLVAELARLFKAKVHVAHIIDLPQLRHQRPRDESMSNFGHKLKVAVREQLQETFASSGVDHEIVVVEKQRGIGPGLTELVDTLHTDLIVMPAHGKNPLAPPFIGGVTERVVRMAHCPVLTVRHHQ
;
A
#
# COMPACT_ATOMS: atom_id res chain seq x y z
N MET A 1 16.70 12.17 4.96
CA MET A 1 16.34 10.83 5.50
C MET A 1 16.05 9.94 4.30
N LYS A 2 16.27 8.65 4.33
CA LYS A 2 16.05 7.76 3.18
C LYS A 2 14.67 7.14 3.35
N ALA A 3 13.75 7.29 2.38
CA ALA A 3 12.36 6.83 2.49
C ALA A 3 12.28 5.33 2.88
N PHE A 4 13.05 4.50 2.19
CA PHE A 4 13.17 3.07 2.50
C PHE A 4 14.62 2.63 2.30
N SER A 5 15.14 1.86 3.24
CA SER A 5 16.48 1.26 3.14
C SER A 5 16.40 -0.19 2.68
N LYS A 6 15.31 -0.89 3.04
CA LYS A 6 15.12 -2.29 2.76
C LYS A 6 13.68 -2.60 2.36
N ILE A 7 13.52 -3.27 1.21
CA ILE A 7 12.25 -3.63 0.60
C ILE A 7 12.12 -5.14 0.58
N LEU A 8 11.02 -5.68 1.09
CA LEU A 8 10.65 -7.10 0.96
C LEU A 8 9.59 -7.24 -0.13
N CYS A 9 9.83 -8.05 -1.14
CA CYS A 9 8.92 -8.33 -2.23
C CYS A 9 8.56 -9.82 -2.28
N PRO A 10 7.43 -10.24 -1.69
CA PRO A 10 6.92 -11.59 -1.82
C PRO A 10 6.48 -11.86 -3.26
N VAL A 11 6.85 -13.04 -3.79
CA VAL A 11 6.55 -13.46 -5.16
C VAL A 11 5.99 -14.88 -5.20
N ASP A 12 4.95 -15.10 -6.01
CA ASP A 12 4.34 -16.40 -6.30
C ASP A 12 4.50 -16.79 -7.78
N PHE A 13 5.36 -16.06 -8.51
CA PHE A 13 5.65 -16.23 -9.94
C PHE A 13 4.44 -16.02 -10.87
N SER A 14 3.32 -15.55 -10.36
CA SER A 14 2.17 -15.16 -11.17
C SER A 14 2.48 -13.92 -12.05
N PRO A 15 1.68 -13.66 -13.10
CA PRO A 15 1.80 -12.42 -13.86
C PRO A 15 1.70 -11.16 -12.97
N CYS A 16 0.82 -11.19 -11.97
CA CYS A 16 0.69 -10.12 -10.97
C CYS A 16 1.97 -9.91 -10.17
N SER A 17 2.64 -11.00 -9.74
CA SER A 17 3.89 -10.85 -9.00
C SER A 17 5.06 -10.39 -9.87
N ARG A 18 5.04 -10.63 -11.19
CA ARG A 18 6.00 -10.02 -12.13
C ARG A 18 5.86 -8.50 -12.18
N LEU A 19 4.62 -8.01 -12.27
CA LEU A 19 4.31 -6.58 -12.19
C LEU A 19 4.78 -6.00 -10.85
N THR A 20 4.45 -6.67 -9.75
CA THR A 20 4.85 -6.28 -8.40
C THR A 20 6.37 -6.20 -8.24
N ALA A 21 7.10 -7.19 -8.77
CA ALA A 21 8.56 -7.19 -8.75
C ALA A 21 9.16 -6.06 -9.57
N HIS A 22 8.54 -5.70 -10.69
CA HIS A 22 8.93 -4.53 -11.48
C HIS A 22 8.79 -3.24 -10.66
N TYR A 23 7.65 -3.08 -9.98
CA TYR A 23 7.41 -1.97 -9.06
C TYR A 23 8.44 -1.91 -7.92
N ALA A 24 8.71 -3.07 -7.29
CA ALA A 24 9.69 -3.17 -6.21
C ALA A 24 11.10 -2.76 -6.66
N ARG A 25 11.49 -3.11 -7.89
CA ARG A 25 12.78 -2.70 -8.49
C ARG A 25 12.85 -1.19 -8.72
N GLN A 26 11.81 -0.61 -9.30
CA GLN A 26 11.74 0.85 -9.53
C GLN A 26 11.83 1.60 -8.20
N LEU A 27 11.10 1.17 -7.18
CA LEU A 27 11.15 1.74 -5.84
C LEU A 27 12.54 1.57 -5.21
N ALA A 28 13.15 0.39 -5.35
CA ALA A 28 14.50 0.11 -4.85
C ALA A 28 15.55 0.98 -5.53
N GLN A 29 15.43 1.20 -6.83
CA GLN A 29 16.31 2.08 -7.59
C GLN A 29 16.15 3.53 -7.14
N ALA A 30 14.94 4.03 -7.06
CA ALA A 30 14.64 5.39 -6.64
C ALA A 30 15.14 5.68 -5.21
N CYS A 31 14.88 4.75 -4.27
CA CYS A 31 15.31 4.88 -2.88
C CYS A 31 16.74 4.41 -2.62
N ALA A 32 17.48 3.88 -3.60
CA ALA A 32 18.75 3.18 -3.45
C ALA A 32 18.70 2.08 -2.36
N SER A 33 17.60 1.30 -2.31
CA SER A 33 17.31 0.30 -1.29
C SER A 33 17.92 -1.06 -1.60
N GLN A 34 18.12 -1.86 -0.54
CA GLN A 34 18.28 -3.31 -0.71
C GLN A 34 16.90 -3.92 -1.01
N LEU A 35 16.81 -4.76 -2.03
CA LEU A 35 15.61 -5.50 -2.39
C LEU A 35 15.76 -6.96 -2.01
N ILE A 36 14.77 -7.50 -1.29
CA ILE A 36 14.70 -8.91 -0.91
C ILE A 36 13.49 -9.51 -1.61
N PHE A 37 13.72 -10.46 -2.51
CA PHE A 37 12.67 -11.28 -3.06
C PHE A 37 12.42 -12.48 -2.17
N LEU A 38 11.16 -12.75 -1.83
CA LEU A 38 10.73 -13.85 -0.99
C LEU A 38 9.75 -14.73 -1.75
N HIS A 39 10.07 -16.02 -1.88
CA HIS A 39 9.09 -17.04 -2.27
C HIS A 39 8.77 -17.95 -1.09
N VAL A 40 7.48 -18.19 -0.83
CA VAL A 40 7.02 -19.07 0.25
C VAL A 40 6.39 -20.30 -0.36
N LYS A 41 7.00 -21.46 -0.10
CA LYS A 41 6.45 -22.77 -0.46
C LYS A 41 5.35 -23.16 0.54
N PRO A 42 4.18 -23.60 0.08
CA PRO A 42 3.11 -24.08 0.97
C PRO A 42 3.55 -25.27 1.83
N VAL A 43 3.19 -25.30 3.10
CA VAL A 43 3.55 -26.35 4.09
C VAL A 43 3.08 -27.75 3.69
N VAL A 44 2.04 -27.86 2.88
CA VAL A 44 1.48 -29.16 2.45
C VAL A 44 2.53 -30.06 1.81
N THR A 45 3.57 -29.46 1.21
CA THR A 45 4.67 -30.18 0.57
C THR A 45 5.60 -30.82 1.61
N GLU A 46 5.98 -30.15 2.68
CA GLU A 46 6.97 -30.63 3.68
C GLU A 46 6.47 -31.84 4.48
N ILE A 47 5.18 -31.88 4.82
CA ILE A 47 4.60 -33.01 5.60
C ILE A 47 4.58 -34.30 4.74
N TYR A 48 4.31 -34.16 3.44
CA TYR A 48 4.27 -35.32 2.56
C TYR A 48 5.67 -35.79 2.12
N GLU A 49 6.65 -34.89 2.05
CA GLU A 49 8.07 -35.20 1.75
C GLU A 49 8.65 -36.19 2.77
N THR A 50 8.29 -36.03 4.04
CA THR A 50 8.74 -36.94 5.11
C THR A 50 8.04 -38.29 5.10
N MET A 51 6.87 -38.40 4.49
CA MET A 51 6.08 -39.64 4.43
C MET A 51 6.29 -40.46 3.16
N VAL A 52 6.73 -39.86 2.07
CA VAL A 52 6.85 -40.50 0.77
C VAL A 52 8.21 -40.13 0.15
N PRO A 53 9.23 -41.04 0.18
CA PRO A 53 10.58 -40.74 -0.30
C PRO A 53 10.63 -40.36 -1.80
N GLU A 54 9.73 -40.88 -2.61
CA GLU A 54 9.61 -40.54 -4.04
C GLU A 54 9.14 -39.08 -4.20
N LEU A 55 8.33 -38.58 -3.29
CA LEU A 55 7.88 -37.19 -3.25
C LEU A 55 9.03 -36.24 -2.88
N ALA A 56 9.88 -36.65 -1.95
CA ALA A 56 11.08 -35.90 -1.59
C ALA A 56 12.03 -35.72 -2.78
N ALA A 57 12.20 -36.80 -3.60
CA ALA A 57 12.99 -36.72 -4.83
C ALA A 57 12.34 -35.82 -5.91
N TYR A 58 11.02 -35.82 -5.99
CA TYR A 58 10.25 -34.95 -6.89
C TYR A 58 10.37 -33.48 -6.47
N VAL A 59 10.24 -33.20 -5.18
CA VAL A 59 10.34 -31.85 -4.60
C VAL A 59 11.76 -31.31 -4.74
N SER A 60 12.79 -32.15 -4.51
CA SER A 60 14.20 -31.74 -4.71
C SER A 60 14.49 -31.34 -6.16
N ARG A 61 13.91 -32.03 -7.15
CA ARG A 61 13.98 -31.62 -8.56
C ARG A 61 13.22 -30.32 -8.82
N ASN A 62 12.06 -30.15 -8.20
CA ASN A 62 11.30 -28.91 -8.30
C ASN A 62 12.03 -27.73 -7.62
N ASP A 63 12.81 -27.94 -6.57
CA ASP A 63 13.60 -26.90 -5.94
C ASP A 63 14.74 -26.39 -6.83
N GLN A 64 15.35 -27.24 -7.64
CA GLN A 64 16.31 -26.81 -8.66
C GLN A 64 15.61 -25.96 -9.73
N SER A 65 14.49 -26.44 -10.25
CA SER A 65 13.69 -25.68 -11.23
C SER A 65 13.12 -24.39 -10.63
N LEU A 66 12.78 -24.39 -9.34
CA LEU A 66 12.32 -23.18 -8.62
C LEU A 66 13.42 -22.13 -8.51
N ASN A 67 14.66 -22.56 -8.24
CA ASN A 67 15.80 -21.65 -8.24
C ASN A 67 16.08 -21.06 -9.62
N GLU A 68 15.94 -21.84 -10.69
CA GLU A 68 16.06 -21.36 -12.07
C GLU A 68 14.95 -20.35 -12.40
N VAL A 69 13.69 -20.69 -12.09
CA VAL A 69 12.55 -19.78 -12.25
C VAL A 69 12.75 -18.51 -11.44
N PHE A 70 13.28 -18.63 -10.23
CA PHE A 70 13.54 -17.47 -9.37
C PHE A 70 14.68 -16.61 -9.92
N ASN A 71 15.72 -17.23 -10.53
CA ASN A 71 16.79 -16.51 -11.20
C ASN A 71 16.26 -15.76 -12.43
N ASP A 72 15.48 -16.43 -13.27
CA ASP A 72 14.82 -15.80 -14.42
C ASP A 72 13.88 -14.66 -13.99
N PHE A 73 13.10 -14.89 -12.92
CA PHE A 73 12.21 -13.89 -12.36
C PHE A 73 12.95 -12.66 -11.83
N ALA A 74 14.07 -12.85 -11.14
CA ALA A 74 14.90 -11.73 -10.65
C ALA A 74 15.59 -11.00 -11.82
N GLY A 75 15.80 -11.70 -12.95
CA GLY A 75 16.37 -11.13 -14.18
C GLY A 75 17.76 -10.51 -13.98
N ASP A 76 18.20 -9.76 -14.99
CA ASP A 76 19.49 -9.06 -14.98
C ASP A 76 19.48 -7.73 -14.20
N TRP A 77 18.64 -7.62 -13.15
CA TRP A 77 18.63 -6.41 -12.36
C TRP A 77 19.95 -6.22 -11.61
N ALA A 78 20.71 -5.21 -12.01
CA ALA A 78 22.03 -4.91 -11.47
C ALA A 78 22.02 -4.32 -10.04
N GLY A 79 20.83 -4.05 -9.48
CA GLY A 79 20.69 -3.52 -8.13
C GLY A 79 21.00 -4.57 -7.05
N LYS A 80 21.32 -4.09 -5.84
CA LYS A 80 21.58 -4.96 -4.69
C LYS A 80 20.30 -5.71 -4.31
N HIS A 81 20.30 -7.03 -4.48
CA HIS A 81 19.17 -7.89 -4.13
C HIS A 81 19.58 -9.18 -3.45
N GLU A 82 18.65 -9.74 -2.72
CA GLU A 82 18.74 -11.03 -2.04
C GLU A 82 17.54 -11.88 -2.42
N LYS A 83 17.68 -13.20 -2.41
CA LYS A 83 16.61 -14.16 -2.69
C LYS A 83 16.45 -15.07 -1.49
N ILE A 84 15.22 -15.19 -0.99
CA ILE A 84 14.89 -16.07 0.13
C ILE A 84 13.77 -17.01 -0.32
N ILE A 85 13.94 -18.30 -0.07
CA ILE A 85 12.90 -19.31 -0.20
C ILE A 85 12.58 -19.79 1.23
N ALA A 86 11.33 -19.68 1.64
CA ALA A 86 10.86 -20.12 2.95
C ALA A 86 9.74 -21.17 2.78
N GLY A 87 9.57 -22.04 3.75
CA GLY A 87 8.42 -22.95 3.83
C GLY A 87 7.43 -22.47 4.88
N GLY A 88 6.13 -22.54 4.61
CA GLY A 88 5.16 -22.15 5.60
C GLY A 88 3.85 -21.57 5.03
N LEU A 89 3.07 -20.94 5.92
CA LEU A 89 1.91 -20.17 5.52
C LEU A 89 2.36 -18.81 4.96
N PRO A 90 2.05 -18.46 3.69
CA PRO A 90 2.63 -17.29 3.03
C PRO A 90 2.53 -16.00 3.85
N HIS A 91 1.38 -15.68 4.41
CA HIS A 91 1.20 -14.45 5.17
C HIS A 91 2.01 -14.42 6.48
N GLU A 92 2.21 -15.59 7.14
CA GLU A 92 3.00 -15.68 8.37
C GLU A 92 4.48 -15.52 8.09
N GLU A 93 4.99 -16.22 7.06
CA GLU A 93 6.39 -16.14 6.66
C GLU A 93 6.76 -14.75 6.12
N ILE A 94 5.87 -14.10 5.36
CA ILE A 94 6.08 -12.72 4.91
C ILE A 94 6.22 -11.78 6.12
N LEU A 95 5.34 -11.87 7.10
CA LEU A 95 5.38 -11.03 8.29
C LEU A 95 6.62 -11.31 9.14
N ARG A 96 6.92 -12.59 9.38
CA ARG A 96 8.10 -13.02 10.14
C ARG A 96 9.40 -12.54 9.50
N LEU A 97 9.55 -12.70 8.18
CA LEU A 97 10.73 -12.27 7.45
C LEU A 97 10.82 -10.76 7.32
N ALA A 98 9.71 -10.04 7.20
CA ALA A 98 9.71 -8.59 7.25
C ALA A 98 10.30 -8.06 8.57
N GLU A 99 9.94 -8.68 9.71
CA GLU A 99 10.49 -8.35 11.02
C GLU A 99 11.97 -8.75 11.14
N GLN A 100 12.33 -9.99 10.77
CA GLN A 100 13.70 -10.48 10.86
C GLN A 100 14.68 -9.68 9.98
N THR A 101 14.28 -9.32 8.80
CA THR A 101 15.10 -8.54 7.88
C THR A 101 15.04 -7.04 8.18
N GLN A 102 14.16 -6.61 9.07
CA GLN A 102 13.89 -5.19 9.33
C GLN A 102 13.51 -4.45 8.05
N ALA A 103 12.60 -5.03 7.27
CA ALA A 103 12.11 -4.39 6.07
C ALA A 103 11.29 -3.13 6.41
N ASP A 104 11.59 -2.02 5.72
CA ASP A 104 10.86 -0.77 5.89
C ASP A 104 9.51 -0.80 5.17
N VAL A 105 9.45 -1.58 4.08
CA VAL A 105 8.24 -1.74 3.29
C VAL A 105 8.15 -3.14 2.67
N ILE A 106 6.93 -3.68 2.68
CA ILE A 106 6.57 -4.88 1.91
C ILE A 106 5.89 -4.41 0.62
N VAL A 107 6.38 -4.85 -0.54
CA VAL A 107 5.76 -4.57 -1.84
C VAL A 107 5.12 -5.85 -2.35
N MET A 108 3.80 -5.86 -2.50
CA MET A 108 3.09 -7.06 -2.91
C MET A 108 1.88 -6.75 -3.79
N GLY A 109 1.51 -7.71 -4.64
CA GLY A 109 0.34 -7.58 -5.50
C GLY A 109 -0.96 -7.57 -4.67
N ALA A 110 -1.92 -6.76 -5.08
CA ALA A 110 -3.26 -6.77 -4.50
C ALA A 110 -3.93 -8.14 -4.68
N LYS A 111 -3.57 -8.88 -5.73
CA LYS A 111 -4.04 -10.22 -6.06
C LYS A 111 -2.87 -11.17 -6.27
N GLY A 112 -3.10 -12.47 -6.14
CA GLY A 112 -2.15 -13.54 -6.43
C GLY A 112 -2.64 -14.45 -7.57
N LEU A 113 -2.25 -15.73 -7.51
CA LEU A 113 -2.61 -16.78 -8.50
C LEU A 113 -4.13 -16.97 -8.67
N SER A 114 -4.93 -16.74 -7.63
CA SER A 114 -6.39 -16.81 -7.73
C SER A 114 -6.91 -15.53 -8.39
N ARG A 115 -7.26 -15.61 -9.67
CA ARG A 115 -7.97 -14.53 -10.38
C ARG A 115 -9.40 -14.41 -9.85
N VAL A 116 -9.57 -13.74 -8.75
CA VAL A 116 -10.89 -13.41 -8.22
C VAL A 116 -11.28 -12.01 -8.70
N GLU A 117 -12.59 -11.75 -8.72
CA GLU A 117 -13.22 -10.52 -9.23
C GLU A 117 -12.44 -9.22 -8.97
N ARG A 118 -12.61 -8.25 -9.87
CA ARG A 118 -11.83 -7.00 -9.99
C ARG A 118 -11.65 -6.20 -8.69
N TYR A 119 -12.50 -6.45 -7.68
CA TYR A 119 -12.54 -5.71 -6.41
C TYR A 119 -12.20 -6.55 -5.17
N LEU A 120 -11.61 -7.75 -5.34
CA LEU A 120 -11.23 -8.58 -4.22
C LEU A 120 -9.71 -8.53 -3.98
N LEU A 121 -9.36 -8.21 -2.74
CA LEU A 121 -7.98 -8.30 -2.25
C LEU A 121 -7.64 -9.78 -2.02
N GLY A 122 -6.44 -10.21 -2.41
CA GLY A 122 -5.98 -11.58 -2.18
C GLY A 122 -5.86 -11.88 -0.68
N GLY A 123 -6.26 -13.08 -0.27
CA GLY A 123 -6.29 -13.44 1.16
C GLY A 123 -4.95 -13.29 1.88
N THR A 124 -3.82 -13.55 1.21
CA THR A 124 -2.48 -13.30 1.73
C THR A 124 -2.23 -11.81 1.90
N THR A 125 -2.54 -11.01 0.88
CA THR A 125 -2.35 -9.56 0.90
C THR A 125 -3.20 -8.90 1.97
N GLU A 126 -4.46 -9.28 2.10
CA GLU A 126 -5.33 -8.77 3.15
C GLU A 126 -4.75 -9.01 4.55
N LYS A 127 -4.29 -10.24 4.82
CA LYS A 127 -3.68 -10.59 6.11
C LYS A 127 -2.39 -9.84 6.38
N VAL A 128 -1.55 -9.64 5.36
CA VAL A 128 -0.29 -8.86 5.48
C VAL A 128 -0.60 -7.39 5.74
N VAL A 129 -1.46 -6.75 4.93
CA VAL A 129 -1.84 -5.34 5.12
C VAL A 129 -2.42 -5.09 6.51
N ARG A 130 -3.20 -6.05 7.05
CA ARG A 130 -3.78 -5.94 8.40
C ARG A 130 -2.76 -6.11 9.54
N ARG A 131 -1.70 -6.89 9.35
CA ARG A 131 -0.80 -7.34 10.44
C ARG A 131 0.62 -6.83 10.34
N ALA A 132 1.07 -6.35 9.17
CA ALA A 132 2.43 -5.84 8.99
C ALA A 132 2.73 -4.72 9.98
N ARG A 133 3.95 -4.73 10.52
CA ARG A 133 4.47 -3.67 11.37
C ARG A 133 5.18 -2.57 10.59
N CYS A 134 5.60 -2.85 9.37
CA CYS A 134 6.17 -1.89 8.44
C CYS A 134 5.12 -1.38 7.44
N ALA A 135 5.50 -0.46 6.57
CA ALA A 135 4.64 -0.02 5.48
C ALA A 135 4.35 -1.18 4.50
N VAL A 136 3.18 -1.13 3.83
CA VAL A 136 2.82 -2.09 2.80
C VAL A 136 2.38 -1.34 1.55
N LEU A 137 3.09 -1.55 0.44
CA LEU A 137 2.71 -1.08 -0.88
C LEU A 137 1.96 -2.19 -1.61
N THR A 138 0.66 -1.99 -1.83
CA THR A 138 -0.15 -2.90 -2.64
C THR A 138 -0.19 -2.42 -4.09
N VAL A 139 0.22 -3.30 -5.02
CA VAL A 139 0.27 -3.02 -6.46
C VAL A 139 -0.95 -3.63 -7.12
N HIS A 140 -1.69 -2.83 -7.88
CA HIS A 140 -2.89 -3.22 -8.60
C HIS A 140 -2.59 -3.49 -10.08
N ASP A 141 -3.57 -4.05 -10.81
CA ASP A 141 -3.47 -4.20 -12.26
C ASP A 141 -3.45 -2.81 -12.93
N GLY A 142 -2.44 -2.51 -13.70
CA GLY A 142 -2.24 -1.25 -14.40
C GLY A 142 -0.79 -1.11 -14.84
N ASP A 143 -0.47 -0.10 -15.60
CA ASP A 143 0.90 0.19 -15.97
C ASP A 143 1.68 0.66 -14.72
N PRO A 144 2.77 -0.02 -14.36
CA PRO A 144 3.58 0.41 -13.24
C PRO A 144 4.26 1.74 -13.60
N HIS A 145 3.89 2.78 -12.91
CA HIS A 145 4.45 4.10 -13.12
C HIS A 145 5.17 4.60 -11.86
N LEU A 146 6.47 4.35 -11.80
CA LEU A 146 7.39 4.98 -10.87
C LEU A 146 8.58 5.53 -11.67
N PRO A 147 9.05 6.74 -11.34
CA PRO A 147 8.58 7.60 -10.26
C PRO A 147 7.17 8.15 -10.51
N ALA A 148 6.36 8.22 -9.45
CA ALA A 148 5.02 8.81 -9.47
C ALA A 148 5.13 10.32 -9.76
N GLU A 149 4.24 10.85 -10.62
CA GLU A 149 4.12 12.29 -10.88
C GLU A 149 3.09 12.94 -9.94
N ASN A 150 2.02 12.20 -9.60
CA ASN A 150 0.93 12.66 -8.74
C ASN A 150 0.73 11.72 -7.56
N ILE A 151 0.96 12.21 -6.35
CA ILE A 151 0.73 11.48 -5.09
C ILE A 151 -0.55 12.00 -4.46
N LEU A 152 -1.51 11.12 -4.19
CA LEU A 152 -2.69 11.43 -3.38
C LEU A 152 -2.41 11.10 -1.93
N PHE A 153 -2.54 12.09 -1.05
CA PHE A 153 -2.45 11.94 0.40
C PHE A 153 -3.81 12.25 1.04
N PRO A 154 -4.65 11.23 1.28
CA PRO A 154 -5.88 11.41 2.03
C PRO A 154 -5.58 11.68 3.50
N THR A 155 -6.20 12.72 4.05
CA THR A 155 -6.03 13.09 5.46
C THR A 155 -7.38 13.28 6.16
N ASP A 156 -7.48 12.78 7.39
CA ASP A 156 -8.58 13.02 8.30
C ASP A 156 -8.18 13.99 9.43
N LEU A 157 -7.01 14.63 9.30
CA LEU A 157 -6.40 15.51 10.30
C LEU A 157 -6.11 14.79 11.63
N SER A 158 -5.92 13.47 11.61
CA SER A 158 -5.47 12.71 12.77
C SER A 158 -3.96 12.80 12.98
N ASP A 159 -3.50 12.45 14.17
CA ASP A 159 -2.06 12.32 14.47
C ASP A 159 -1.36 11.30 13.56
N TYR A 160 -2.07 10.26 13.15
CA TYR A 160 -1.55 9.27 12.20
C TYR A 160 -1.28 9.89 10.82
N ALA A 161 -2.18 10.76 10.34
CA ALA A 161 -1.95 11.49 9.10
C ALA A 161 -0.75 12.45 9.24
N HIS A 162 -0.65 13.17 10.35
CA HIS A 162 0.51 14.05 10.62
C HIS A 162 1.83 13.28 10.65
N ARG A 163 1.88 12.11 11.30
CA ARG A 163 3.07 11.25 11.34
C ARG A 163 3.40 10.62 9.98
N THR A 164 2.43 10.46 9.09
CA THR A 164 2.63 9.92 7.74
C THR A 164 3.23 10.97 6.80
N TRP A 165 2.95 12.26 7.02
CA TRP A 165 3.35 13.34 6.15
C TRP A 165 4.86 13.41 5.83
N PRO A 166 5.80 13.22 6.78
CA PRO A 166 7.23 13.24 6.47
C PRO A 166 7.63 12.23 5.38
N LEU A 167 7.03 11.04 5.38
CA LEU A 167 7.25 10.03 4.35
C LEU A 167 6.66 10.46 2.99
N VAL A 168 5.45 11.04 2.99
CA VAL A 168 4.84 11.60 1.77
C VAL A 168 5.74 12.67 1.17
N ALA A 169 6.20 13.61 1.98
CA ALA A 169 7.08 14.70 1.56
C ALA A 169 8.43 14.19 1.03
N GLU A 170 8.97 13.13 1.62
CA GLU A 170 10.22 12.51 1.16
C GLU A 170 10.05 11.81 -0.18
N LEU A 171 8.97 11.03 -0.35
CA LEU A 171 8.64 10.39 -1.62
C LEU A 171 8.37 11.42 -2.72
N ALA A 172 7.65 12.50 -2.40
CA ALA A 172 7.38 13.58 -3.34
C ALA A 172 8.67 14.27 -3.83
N ARG A 173 9.62 14.56 -2.93
CA ARG A 173 10.94 15.10 -3.32
C ARG A 173 11.73 14.12 -4.18
N LEU A 174 11.72 12.84 -3.80
CA LEU A 174 12.44 11.78 -4.49
C LEU A 174 11.93 11.60 -5.92
N PHE A 175 10.61 11.59 -6.09
CA PHE A 175 9.95 11.40 -7.38
C PHE A 175 9.77 12.70 -8.16
N LYS A 176 9.99 13.87 -7.53
CA LYS A 176 9.60 15.19 -8.03
C LYS A 176 8.10 15.27 -8.32
N ALA A 177 7.33 14.63 -7.47
CA ALA A 177 5.89 14.51 -7.59
C ALA A 177 5.15 15.70 -6.98
N LYS A 178 4.01 16.06 -7.55
CA LYS A 178 3.01 16.91 -6.93
C LYS A 178 2.19 16.12 -5.93
N VAL A 179 1.93 16.69 -4.75
CA VAL A 179 1.10 16.06 -3.73
C VAL A 179 -0.28 16.69 -3.69
N HIS A 180 -1.31 15.87 -3.84
CA HIS A 180 -2.70 16.27 -3.62
C HIS A 180 -3.11 15.87 -2.20
N VAL A 181 -3.12 16.84 -1.29
CA VAL A 181 -3.58 16.65 0.10
C VAL A 181 -5.10 16.71 0.10
N ALA A 182 -5.75 15.56 0.24
CA ALA A 182 -7.19 15.46 0.08
C ALA A 182 -7.92 15.25 1.41
N HIS A 183 -8.95 16.06 1.66
CA HIS A 183 -9.90 15.84 2.74
C HIS A 183 -11.32 15.73 2.20
N ILE A 184 -12.01 14.67 2.61
CA ILE A 184 -13.41 14.45 2.23
C ILE A 184 -14.31 14.76 3.40
N ILE A 185 -15.15 15.78 3.21
CA ILE A 185 -16.22 16.11 4.15
C ILE A 185 -17.39 15.15 3.88
N ASP A 186 -17.64 14.27 4.83
CA ASP A 186 -18.78 13.35 4.80
C ASP A 186 -19.90 13.90 5.70
N LEU A 187 -20.97 14.40 5.09
CA LEU A 187 -22.11 15.02 5.77
C LEU A 187 -23.33 14.11 6.05
N PRO A 188 -23.32 12.76 5.80
CA PRO A 188 -24.51 11.94 6.05
C PRO A 188 -25.02 12.03 7.48
N GLN A 189 -24.11 12.16 8.45
CA GLN A 189 -24.46 12.27 9.88
C GLN A 189 -25.18 13.56 10.23
N LEU A 190 -24.99 14.62 9.46
CA LEU A 190 -25.71 15.89 9.64
C LEU A 190 -27.06 15.93 8.94
N ARG A 191 -27.32 15.00 8.01
CA ARG A 191 -28.59 14.95 7.25
C ARG A 191 -29.82 14.69 8.11
N HIS A 192 -29.71 13.93 9.19
CA HIS A 192 -30.81 13.65 10.09
C HIS A 192 -31.16 14.82 11.02
N GLN A 193 -30.26 15.83 11.12
CA GLN A 193 -30.44 17.03 11.93
C GLN A 193 -30.71 18.28 11.09
N ARG A 194 -30.94 18.15 9.77
CA ARG A 194 -31.07 19.31 8.86
C ARG A 194 -32.36 20.09 9.10
N PRO A 195 -32.26 21.36 9.47
CA PRO A 195 -33.27 22.34 9.09
C PRO A 195 -33.30 22.44 7.57
N ARG A 196 -34.50 22.58 6.98
CA ARG A 196 -34.67 22.69 5.51
C ARG A 196 -34.33 24.10 4.98
N ASP A 197 -33.43 24.82 5.63
CA ASP A 197 -33.13 26.22 5.41
C ASP A 197 -31.84 26.47 4.60
N GLU A 198 -31.80 27.61 3.91
CA GLU A 198 -30.63 28.20 3.20
C GLU A 198 -29.39 28.33 4.09
N SER A 199 -29.55 28.36 5.42
CA SER A 199 -28.45 28.39 6.40
C SER A 199 -27.48 27.22 6.30
N MET A 200 -27.92 26.06 5.82
CA MET A 200 -27.09 24.84 5.69
C MET A 200 -26.21 24.83 4.45
N SER A 201 -26.62 25.45 3.35
CA SER A 201 -25.76 25.69 2.19
C SER A 201 -24.53 26.53 2.60
N ASN A 202 -24.76 27.56 3.44
CA ASN A 202 -23.72 28.36 4.03
C ASN A 202 -22.81 27.59 5.02
N PHE A 203 -23.36 26.62 5.76
CA PHE A 203 -22.58 25.81 6.71
C PHE A 203 -21.57 24.90 5.98
N GLY A 204 -21.98 24.16 4.95
CA GLY A 204 -21.09 23.32 4.15
C GLY A 204 -19.94 24.13 3.52
N HIS A 205 -20.27 25.30 2.99
CA HIS A 205 -19.26 26.20 2.43
C HIS A 205 -18.27 26.70 3.50
N LYS A 206 -18.76 27.17 4.65
CA LYS A 206 -17.92 27.61 5.77
C LYS A 206 -17.02 26.49 6.28
N LEU A 207 -17.55 25.27 6.42
CA LEU A 207 -16.77 24.11 6.84
C LEU A 207 -15.66 23.80 5.83
N LYS A 208 -15.98 23.85 4.54
CA LYS A 208 -15.00 23.62 3.47
C LYS A 208 -13.87 24.65 3.49
N VAL A 209 -14.20 25.92 3.73
CA VAL A 209 -13.21 27.01 3.87
C VAL A 209 -12.34 26.77 5.09
N ALA A 210 -12.93 26.54 6.27
CA ALA A 210 -12.19 26.31 7.51
C ALA A 210 -11.25 25.09 7.43
N VAL A 211 -11.71 23.99 6.85
CA VAL A 211 -10.87 22.79 6.64
C VAL A 211 -9.72 23.10 5.69
N ARG A 212 -9.98 23.85 4.62
CA ARG A 212 -8.94 24.25 3.65
C ARG A 212 -7.86 25.10 4.31
N GLU A 213 -8.26 26.10 5.07
CA GLU A 213 -7.35 27.00 5.81
C GLU A 213 -6.50 26.19 6.80
N GLN A 214 -7.10 25.30 7.57
CA GLN A 214 -6.39 24.43 8.51
C GLN A 214 -5.37 23.54 7.81
N LEU A 215 -5.72 22.95 6.65
CA LEU A 215 -4.80 22.13 5.88
C LEU A 215 -3.66 22.98 5.29
N GLN A 216 -3.96 24.17 4.78
CA GLN A 216 -2.95 25.08 4.26
C GLN A 216 -1.95 25.45 5.34
N GLU A 217 -2.42 25.81 6.54
CA GLU A 217 -1.55 26.12 7.68
C GLU A 217 -0.70 24.90 8.09
N THR A 218 -1.33 23.74 8.19
CA THR A 218 -0.65 22.48 8.60
C THR A 218 0.49 22.11 7.66
N PHE A 219 0.32 22.27 6.34
CA PHE A 219 1.28 21.81 5.34
C PHE A 219 2.10 22.94 4.69
N ALA A 220 1.91 24.20 5.08
CA ALA A 220 2.58 25.38 4.52
C ALA A 220 4.11 25.28 4.50
N SER A 221 4.72 24.73 5.55
CA SER A 221 6.16 24.63 5.72
C SER A 221 6.78 23.35 5.14
N SER A 222 6.03 22.60 4.35
CA SER A 222 6.44 21.25 3.88
C SER A 222 7.65 21.25 2.93
N GLY A 223 7.86 22.35 2.19
CA GLY A 223 8.91 22.44 1.15
C GLY A 223 8.70 21.48 -0.01
N VAL A 224 7.45 21.05 -0.26
CA VAL A 224 7.04 20.15 -1.32
C VAL A 224 5.92 20.82 -2.11
N ASP A 225 5.91 20.64 -3.45
CA ASP A 225 4.80 21.09 -4.28
C ASP A 225 3.54 20.31 -3.90
N HIS A 226 2.52 21.03 -3.40
CA HIS A 226 1.29 20.42 -2.97
C HIS A 226 0.07 21.29 -3.24
N GLU A 227 -1.07 20.61 -3.42
CA GLU A 227 -2.37 21.24 -3.61
C GLU A 227 -3.36 20.70 -2.57
N ILE A 228 -4.12 21.61 -1.95
CA ILE A 228 -5.17 21.24 -0.99
C ILE A 228 -6.49 21.00 -1.72
N VAL A 229 -6.98 19.77 -1.63
CA VAL A 229 -8.22 19.30 -2.26
C VAL A 229 -9.25 18.99 -1.17
N VAL A 230 -10.26 19.85 -1.03
CA VAL A 230 -11.36 19.63 -0.08
C VAL A 230 -12.64 19.44 -0.86
N VAL A 231 -13.22 18.24 -0.74
CA VAL A 231 -14.45 17.87 -1.43
C VAL A 231 -15.54 17.41 -0.47
N GLU A 232 -16.77 17.71 -0.80
CA GLU A 232 -17.95 17.20 -0.11
C GLU A 232 -18.50 16.02 -0.90
N LYS A 233 -18.66 14.86 -0.27
CA LYS A 233 -19.19 13.66 -0.89
C LYS A 233 -20.36 13.09 -0.12
N GLN A 234 -21.38 12.65 -0.87
CA GLN A 234 -22.61 12.11 -0.30
C GLN A 234 -22.59 10.59 -0.16
N ARG A 235 -21.67 9.90 -0.83
CA ARG A 235 -21.58 8.44 -0.91
C ARG A 235 -20.53 7.83 0.02
N GLY A 236 -19.99 8.63 0.96
CA GLY A 236 -18.94 8.21 1.89
C GLY A 236 -17.51 8.48 1.40
N ILE A 237 -16.56 8.37 2.32
CA ILE A 237 -15.16 8.76 2.11
C ILE A 237 -14.45 7.85 1.09
N GLY A 238 -14.60 6.53 1.21
CA GLY A 238 -13.91 5.58 0.34
C GLY A 238 -14.23 5.77 -1.14
N PRO A 239 -15.50 5.76 -1.57
CA PRO A 239 -15.88 6.04 -2.95
C PRO A 239 -15.44 7.42 -3.42
N GLY A 240 -15.49 8.43 -2.54
CA GLY A 240 -15.00 9.78 -2.86
C GLY A 240 -13.50 9.82 -3.15
N LEU A 241 -12.70 9.04 -2.43
CA LEU A 241 -11.26 8.92 -2.70
C LEU A 241 -10.98 8.21 -4.02
N THR A 242 -11.72 7.14 -4.34
CA THR A 242 -11.56 6.44 -5.62
C THR A 242 -11.86 7.36 -6.81
N GLU A 243 -12.89 8.20 -6.70
CA GLU A 243 -13.20 9.19 -7.75
C GLU A 243 -12.12 10.26 -7.89
N LEU A 244 -11.48 10.66 -6.77
CA LEU A 244 -10.36 11.60 -6.81
C LEU A 244 -9.12 11.01 -7.49
N VAL A 245 -8.88 9.71 -7.34
CA VAL A 245 -7.76 9.01 -8.03
C VAL A 245 -7.84 9.25 -9.53
N ASP A 246 -9.01 9.05 -10.13
CA ASP A 246 -9.22 9.22 -11.57
C ASP A 246 -9.14 10.71 -11.97
N THR A 247 -9.76 11.59 -11.18
CA THR A 247 -9.83 13.03 -11.48
C THR A 247 -8.46 13.71 -11.39
N LEU A 248 -7.61 13.26 -10.47
CA LEU A 248 -6.29 13.85 -10.20
C LEU A 248 -5.15 13.08 -10.92
N HIS A 249 -5.49 12.10 -11.75
CA HIS A 249 -4.50 11.23 -12.42
C HIS A 249 -3.45 10.72 -11.44
N THR A 250 -3.93 10.13 -10.32
CA THR A 250 -3.07 9.71 -9.20
C THR A 250 -2.27 8.46 -9.57
N ASP A 251 -0.95 8.52 -9.42
CA ASP A 251 -0.04 7.40 -9.65
C ASP A 251 0.23 6.59 -8.37
N LEU A 252 0.11 7.23 -7.20
CA LEU A 252 0.38 6.61 -5.90
C LEU A 252 -0.52 7.22 -4.83
N ILE A 253 -1.20 6.38 -4.06
CA ILE A 253 -1.86 6.80 -2.82
C ILE A 253 -0.92 6.49 -1.65
N VAL A 254 -0.69 7.47 -0.77
CA VAL A 254 0.02 7.26 0.50
C VAL A 254 -0.91 7.62 1.63
N MET A 255 -1.21 6.68 2.52
CA MET A 255 -2.15 6.92 3.60
C MET A 255 -1.81 6.12 4.87
N PRO A 256 -2.19 6.61 6.06
CA PRO A 256 -2.02 5.83 7.28
C PRO A 256 -2.94 4.59 7.28
N ALA A 257 -2.50 3.52 7.93
CA ALA A 257 -3.31 2.31 8.11
C ALA A 257 -4.54 2.56 9.02
N HIS A 258 -4.48 3.58 9.87
CA HIS A 258 -5.54 3.98 10.80
C HIS A 258 -5.80 5.48 10.74
N GLY A 259 -7.04 5.88 11.04
CA GLY A 259 -7.44 7.28 11.22
C GLY A 259 -7.74 7.61 12.68
N LYS A 260 -8.64 8.59 12.92
CA LYS A 260 -9.00 9.14 14.26
C LYS A 260 -9.39 8.10 15.30
N ASN A 261 -9.97 6.98 14.88
CA ASN A 261 -10.40 5.91 15.80
C ASN A 261 -9.58 4.65 15.53
N PRO A 262 -8.35 4.55 16.05
CA PRO A 262 -7.53 3.37 15.83
C PRO A 262 -8.11 2.18 16.58
N LEU A 263 -8.37 1.12 15.85
CA LEU A 263 -8.64 -0.19 16.45
C LEU A 263 -7.31 -0.86 16.77
N ALA A 264 -7.28 -1.64 17.86
CA ALA A 264 -6.10 -2.41 18.21
C ALA A 264 -5.69 -3.37 17.07
N PRO A 265 -4.39 -3.63 16.84
CA PRO A 265 -3.98 -4.65 15.88
C PRO A 265 -4.70 -5.98 16.14
N PRO A 266 -5.12 -6.73 15.10
CA PRO A 266 -4.70 -6.67 13.70
C PRO A 266 -5.65 -5.88 12.76
N PHE A 267 -6.31 -4.85 13.24
CA PHE A 267 -7.27 -4.14 12.42
C PHE A 267 -6.61 -3.08 11.51
N ILE A 268 -7.27 -2.72 10.44
CA ILE A 268 -6.98 -1.61 9.54
C ILE A 268 -8.22 -0.71 9.49
N GLY A 269 -8.05 0.58 9.28
CA GLY A 269 -9.17 1.51 9.16
C GLY A 269 -10.09 1.16 7.98
N GLY A 270 -11.41 1.23 8.18
CA GLY A 270 -12.37 0.85 7.15
C GLY A 270 -12.25 1.64 5.84
N VAL A 271 -11.84 2.92 5.93
CA VAL A 271 -11.53 3.73 4.72
C VAL A 271 -10.30 3.19 4.03
N THR A 272 -9.22 2.95 4.78
CA THR A 272 -7.96 2.42 4.23
C THR A 272 -8.17 1.06 3.58
N GLU A 273 -8.87 0.15 4.25
CA GLU A 273 -9.20 -1.16 3.69
C GLU A 273 -9.96 -1.04 2.36
N ARG A 274 -10.95 -0.14 2.32
CA ARG A 274 -11.72 0.10 1.10
C ARG A 274 -10.87 0.66 -0.03
N VAL A 275 -10.00 1.64 0.26
CA VAL A 275 -9.09 2.22 -0.73
C VAL A 275 -8.12 1.16 -1.26
N VAL A 276 -7.47 0.39 -0.37
CA VAL A 276 -6.57 -0.71 -0.77
C VAL A 276 -7.28 -1.73 -1.67
N ARG A 277 -8.58 -1.96 -1.47
CA ARG A 277 -9.35 -2.92 -2.26
C ARG A 277 -9.79 -2.38 -3.62
N MET A 278 -10.11 -1.09 -3.69
CA MET A 278 -10.82 -0.48 -4.84
C MET A 278 -9.98 0.44 -5.70
N ALA A 279 -8.82 0.88 -5.24
CA ALA A 279 -7.95 1.79 -6.01
C ALA A 279 -7.48 1.14 -7.32
N HIS A 280 -7.30 1.97 -8.35
CA HIS A 280 -6.76 1.56 -9.64
C HIS A 280 -5.25 1.87 -9.77
N CYS A 281 -4.67 2.46 -8.75
CA CYS A 281 -3.25 2.76 -8.64
C CYS A 281 -2.69 2.12 -7.35
N PRO A 282 -1.37 2.01 -7.22
CA PRO A 282 -0.72 1.51 -6.00
C PRO A 282 -1.09 2.28 -4.74
N VAL A 283 -1.22 1.57 -3.63
CA VAL A 283 -1.55 2.14 -2.32
C VAL A 283 -0.48 1.78 -1.31
N LEU A 284 0.21 2.79 -0.81
CA LEU A 284 1.16 2.68 0.30
C LEU A 284 0.44 2.95 1.62
N THR A 285 0.23 1.89 2.39
CA THR A 285 -0.33 1.99 3.74
C THR A 285 0.80 2.09 4.75
N VAL A 286 0.76 3.10 5.60
CA VAL A 286 1.80 3.39 6.60
C VAL A 286 1.27 3.09 7.99
N ARG A 287 1.99 2.26 8.73
CA ARG A 287 1.64 1.93 10.11
C ARG A 287 2.60 2.64 11.07
N HIS A 288 2.04 3.32 12.05
CA HIS A 288 2.80 3.94 13.12
C HIS A 288 2.62 3.12 14.40
N HIS A 289 3.73 2.75 15.03
CA HIS A 289 3.69 2.14 16.36
C HIS A 289 3.34 3.21 17.39
N GLN A 290 2.53 2.83 18.37
CA GLN A 290 2.22 3.67 19.54
C GLN A 290 3.46 3.83 20.41
#